data_868adcfefa77348caa5a44a7cfcda349
#
_entry.id   868adcfefa77348caa5a44a7cfcda349
#
_cell.length_a   1.000
_cell.length_b   1.000
_cell.length_c   1.000
_cell.angle_alpha   90.00
_cell.angle_beta   90.00
_cell.angle_gamma   90.00
#
_symmetry.space_group_name_H-M   'P 1'
#
loop_
_entity.id
_entity.type
_entity.pdbx_description
1 polymer ?
#
loop_
_entity_poly.entity_id
_entity_poly.type
_entity_poly.pdbx_seq_one_letter_code
_entity_poly.pdbx_strand_id
1 'polypeptide(L)'
;MFRIAICDDEKIFRDDLKEILIRYMTDRGIMLEIDTFSSGKEFVELGIEMVKYKIVFLDINMDELDGIMTAKKIRENSKDMFIVFVTAFVNYTIEGYKVDAVRYILKDNKNLVASVYECMDAIHEKMDYKITWAEFDFCEGTRKVSLNRILYIESKLHKLEFHVMEDCLQKYTLQGTLNEIDDKFAGNDFLRIHQSFLVNMKFIKNISRYRILLNNGILLDIARARYKYVEEKFIAYRGEV
;
A
#
# COMPACT_ATOMS: atom_id res chain seq x y z
N MET A 1 -4.78 -2.04 -1.14
CA MET A 1 -4.54 -0.74 -0.49
C MET A 1 -4.03 -1.00 0.91
N PHE A 2 -2.86 -0.50 1.23
CA PHE A 2 -2.26 -0.71 2.54
C PHE A 2 -2.95 0.16 3.59
N ARG A 3 -3.34 -0.41 4.72
CA ARG A 3 -3.80 0.36 5.87
C ARG A 3 -2.82 0.22 7.02
N ILE A 4 -2.40 1.35 7.55
CA ILE A 4 -1.47 1.46 8.67
C ILE A 4 -2.19 2.20 9.79
N ALA A 5 -2.06 1.68 11.02
CA ALA A 5 -2.47 2.39 12.23
C ALA A 5 -1.24 2.96 12.95
N ILE A 6 -1.38 4.14 13.52
CA ILE A 6 -0.40 4.76 14.41
C ILE A 6 -1.10 5.06 15.73
N CYS A 7 -0.65 4.45 16.82
CA CYS A 7 -1.18 4.67 18.17
C CYS A 7 -0.09 5.31 19.04
N ASP A 8 -0.31 6.53 19.47
CA ASP A 8 0.61 7.30 20.28
C ASP A 8 -0.17 8.45 20.94
N ASP A 9 0.06 8.80 22.19
CA ASP A 9 -0.64 9.89 22.87
C ASP A 9 -0.10 11.27 22.48
N GLU A 10 1.14 11.34 21.99
CA GLU A 10 1.77 12.56 21.49
C GLU A 10 1.35 12.89 20.06
N LYS A 11 0.45 13.86 19.87
CA LYS A 11 -0.04 14.26 18.54
C LYS A 11 1.09 14.64 17.58
N ILE A 12 2.08 15.38 18.05
CA ILE A 12 3.20 15.84 17.21
C ILE A 12 3.94 14.62 16.64
N PHE A 13 4.20 13.63 17.48
CA PHE A 13 4.90 12.42 17.04
C PHE A 13 4.07 11.59 16.05
N ARG A 14 2.73 11.49 16.25
CA ARG A 14 1.84 10.84 15.29
C ARG A 14 1.91 11.51 13.91
N ASP A 15 1.90 12.85 13.89
CA ASP A 15 1.94 13.62 12.65
C ASP A 15 3.30 13.45 11.94
N ASP A 16 4.43 13.50 12.68
CA ASP A 16 5.77 13.29 12.14
C ASP A 16 5.95 11.87 11.56
N LEU A 17 5.53 10.85 12.31
CA LEU A 17 5.61 9.46 11.85
C LEU A 17 4.74 9.21 10.61
N LYS A 18 3.57 9.83 10.58
CA LYS A 18 2.67 9.79 9.41
C LYS A 18 3.33 10.38 8.18
N GLU A 19 4.00 11.53 8.29
CA GLU A 19 4.73 12.15 7.17
C GLU A 19 5.87 11.25 6.68
N ILE A 20 6.63 10.63 7.59
CA ILE A 20 7.72 9.70 7.25
C ILE A 20 7.17 8.52 6.44
N LEU A 21 6.07 7.91 6.90
CA LEU A 21 5.44 6.77 6.23
C LEU A 21 4.83 7.15 4.87
N ILE A 22 4.18 8.31 4.77
CA ILE A 22 3.66 8.82 3.50
C ILE A 22 4.81 8.98 2.50
N ARG A 23 5.90 9.63 2.88
CA ARG A 23 7.08 9.81 2.01
C ARG A 23 7.64 8.46 1.58
N TYR A 24 7.89 7.54 2.52
CA TYR A 24 8.39 6.20 2.22
C TYR A 24 7.55 5.47 1.17
N MET A 25 6.23 5.49 1.33
CA MET A 25 5.29 4.78 0.45
C MET A 25 5.12 5.50 -0.89
N THR A 26 5.10 6.84 -0.88
CA THR A 26 5.03 7.66 -2.09
C THR A 26 6.24 7.41 -2.99
N ASP A 27 7.45 7.42 -2.42
CA ASP A 27 8.69 7.15 -3.17
C ASP A 27 8.69 5.77 -3.84
N ARG A 28 7.95 4.81 -3.29
CA ARG A 28 7.82 3.44 -3.80
C ARG A 28 6.55 3.20 -4.62
N GLY A 29 5.70 4.19 -4.78
CA GLY A 29 4.44 4.10 -5.53
C GLY A 29 3.42 3.17 -4.91
N ILE A 30 3.41 3.09 -3.59
CA ILE A 30 2.47 2.26 -2.84
C ILE A 30 1.36 3.16 -2.29
N MET A 31 0.11 2.84 -2.62
CA MET A 31 -1.05 3.52 -2.04
C MET A 31 -1.28 3.03 -0.62
N LEU A 32 -1.44 4.01 0.29
CA LEU A 32 -1.74 3.70 1.68
C LEU A 32 -2.86 4.58 2.24
N GLU A 33 -3.50 4.08 3.28
CA GLU A 33 -4.32 4.85 4.22
C GLU A 33 -3.66 4.76 5.60
N ILE A 34 -3.52 5.90 6.27
CA ILE A 34 -2.99 5.95 7.63
C ILE A 34 -4.05 6.57 8.53
N ASP A 35 -4.50 5.77 9.51
CA ASP A 35 -5.34 6.22 10.59
C ASP A 35 -4.50 6.39 11.85
N THR A 36 -4.79 7.45 12.62
CA THR A 36 -4.07 7.77 13.85
C THR A 36 -5.00 7.67 15.06
N PHE A 37 -4.51 7.11 16.15
CA PHE A 37 -5.22 6.89 17.39
C PHE A 37 -4.43 7.51 18.54
N SER A 38 -5.12 8.15 19.46
CA SER A 38 -4.50 8.83 20.60
C SER A 38 -4.21 7.91 21.78
N SER A 39 -4.68 6.67 21.75
CA SER A 39 -4.43 5.66 22.77
C SER A 39 -4.57 4.24 22.24
N GLY A 40 -3.99 3.28 22.94
CA GLY A 40 -4.18 1.86 22.64
C GLY A 40 -5.63 1.42 22.83
N LYS A 41 -6.35 2.03 23.77
CA LYS A 41 -7.78 1.76 24.02
C LYS A 41 -8.64 2.13 22.83
N GLU A 42 -8.46 3.35 22.28
CA GLU A 42 -9.18 3.82 21.08
C GLU A 42 -9.01 2.83 19.91
N PHE A 43 -7.80 2.33 19.69
CA PHE A 43 -7.55 1.34 18.66
C PHE A 43 -8.22 0.00 18.94
N VAL A 44 -8.16 -0.51 20.15
CA VAL A 44 -8.75 -1.79 20.54
C VAL A 44 -10.30 -1.76 20.52
N GLU A 45 -10.92 -0.59 20.75
CA GLU A 45 -12.37 -0.40 20.65
C GLU A 45 -12.92 -0.62 19.24
N LEU A 46 -12.09 -0.62 18.20
CA LEU A 46 -12.47 -1.05 16.83
C LEU A 46 -12.88 -2.54 16.78
N GLY A 47 -12.51 -3.35 17.77
CA GLY A 47 -12.84 -4.77 17.79
C GLY A 47 -12.34 -5.50 16.55
N ILE A 48 -13.21 -6.24 15.87
CA ILE A 48 -12.87 -7.00 14.68
C ILE A 48 -12.39 -6.12 13.51
N GLU A 49 -12.76 -4.83 13.49
CA GLU A 49 -12.32 -3.93 12.42
C GLU A 49 -10.82 -3.64 12.45
N MET A 50 -10.11 -3.96 13.55
CA MET A 50 -8.65 -3.87 13.60
C MET A 50 -7.97 -4.69 12.50
N VAL A 51 -8.58 -5.80 12.05
CA VAL A 51 -8.01 -6.69 11.01
C VAL A 51 -7.84 -6.02 9.64
N LYS A 52 -8.47 -4.85 9.44
CA LYS A 52 -8.27 -4.07 8.20
C LYS A 52 -6.87 -3.46 8.10
N TYR A 53 -6.17 -3.31 9.24
CA TYR A 53 -4.80 -2.79 9.27
C TYR A 53 -3.80 -3.93 9.08
N LYS A 54 -2.83 -3.73 8.20
CA LYS A 54 -1.73 -4.67 7.99
C LYS A 54 -0.56 -4.40 8.91
N ILE A 55 -0.36 -3.13 9.28
CA ILE A 55 0.74 -2.67 10.13
C ILE A 55 0.17 -1.76 11.20
N VAL A 56 0.66 -1.89 12.42
CA VAL A 56 0.40 -0.95 13.50
C VAL A 56 1.72 -0.49 14.12
N PHE A 57 1.91 0.81 14.23
CA PHE A 57 2.95 1.43 15.01
C PHE A 57 2.38 1.81 16.37
N LEU A 58 2.98 1.32 17.45
CA LEU A 58 2.50 1.49 18.82
C LEU A 58 3.56 2.17 19.67
N ASP A 59 3.22 3.29 20.30
CA ASP A 59 4.00 3.68 21.46
C ASP A 59 3.71 2.72 22.62
N ILE A 60 4.71 2.49 23.44
CA ILE A 60 4.58 1.65 24.63
C ILE A 60 3.97 2.44 25.77
N ASN A 61 4.40 3.68 25.94
CA ASN A 61 4.02 4.49 27.09
C ASN A 61 2.82 5.39 26.74
N MET A 62 1.64 4.79 26.72
CA MET A 62 0.38 5.50 26.52
C MET A 62 -0.49 5.38 27.76
N ASP A 63 -1.29 6.43 28.03
CA ASP A 63 -2.28 6.41 29.08
C ASP A 63 -3.38 5.34 28.84
N GLU A 64 -4.04 4.91 29.93
CA GLU A 64 -5.14 3.94 29.98
C GLU A 64 -4.76 2.51 29.55
N LEU A 65 -4.20 2.30 28.38
CA LEU A 65 -3.78 1.00 27.87
C LEU A 65 -2.42 1.15 27.18
N ASP A 66 -1.38 0.60 27.81
CA ASP A 66 -0.03 0.64 27.25
C ASP A 66 0.09 -0.15 25.93
N GLY A 67 1.17 0.13 25.17
CA GLY A 67 1.36 -0.48 23.86
C GLY A 67 1.55 -2.01 23.93
N ILE A 68 2.11 -2.55 25.02
CA ILE A 68 2.31 -4.00 25.18
C ILE A 68 0.95 -4.70 25.40
N MET A 69 0.09 -4.13 26.23
CA MET A 69 -1.25 -4.65 26.46
C MET A 69 -2.12 -4.51 25.20
N THR A 70 -1.97 -3.40 24.49
CA THR A 70 -2.60 -3.19 23.17
C THR A 70 -2.17 -4.28 22.19
N ALA A 71 -0.87 -4.55 22.09
CA ALA A 71 -0.34 -5.60 21.21
C ALA A 71 -0.87 -7.00 21.57
N LYS A 72 -1.01 -7.33 22.85
CA LYS A 72 -1.62 -8.59 23.30
C LYS A 72 -3.06 -8.72 22.81
N LYS A 73 -3.86 -7.66 22.94
CA LYS A 73 -5.25 -7.65 22.46
C LYS A 73 -5.35 -7.73 20.94
N ILE A 74 -4.40 -7.12 20.21
CA ILE A 74 -4.29 -7.29 18.75
C ILE A 74 -4.06 -8.76 18.41
N ARG A 75 -3.15 -9.46 19.11
CA ARG A 75 -2.85 -10.88 18.86
C ARG A 75 -4.01 -11.83 19.15
N GLU A 76 -4.93 -11.45 20.01
CA GLU A 76 -6.19 -12.20 20.22
C GLU A 76 -7.08 -12.21 18.95
N ASN A 77 -7.02 -11.14 18.13
CA ASN A 77 -7.87 -10.95 16.96
C ASN A 77 -7.14 -11.16 15.63
N SER A 78 -5.83 -10.90 15.57
CA SER A 78 -5.02 -10.99 14.36
C SER A 78 -3.61 -11.49 14.67
N LYS A 79 -3.24 -12.61 14.03
CA LYS A 79 -1.85 -13.13 14.07
C LYS A 79 -0.98 -12.49 12.98
N ASP A 80 -1.60 -12.00 11.90
CA ASP A 80 -0.91 -11.59 10.67
C ASP A 80 -0.61 -10.08 10.61
N MET A 81 -1.13 -9.30 11.57
CA MET A 81 -0.82 -7.86 11.65
C MET A 81 0.62 -7.65 12.09
N PHE A 82 1.37 -6.86 11.35
CA PHE A 82 2.73 -6.48 11.73
C PHE A 82 2.68 -5.42 12.83
N ILE A 83 3.26 -5.73 13.98
CA ILE A 83 3.36 -4.82 15.13
C ILE A 83 4.76 -4.24 15.17
N VAL A 84 4.86 -2.92 15.26
CA VAL A 84 6.11 -2.16 15.41
C VAL A 84 5.97 -1.26 16.62
N PHE A 85 6.87 -1.43 17.58
CA PHE A 85 6.93 -0.50 18.71
C PHE A 85 7.79 0.71 18.38
N VAL A 86 7.29 1.90 18.70
CA VAL A 86 8.03 3.16 18.56
C VAL A 86 7.96 3.90 19.88
N THR A 87 9.06 3.95 20.63
CA THR A 87 9.07 4.46 22.00
C THR A 87 10.36 5.18 22.37
N ALA A 88 10.28 6.05 23.34
CA ALA A 88 11.45 6.69 23.91
C ALA A 88 12.25 5.77 24.88
N PHE A 89 11.68 4.62 25.28
CA PHE A 89 12.24 3.78 26.34
C PHE A 89 12.85 2.48 25.81
N VAL A 90 14.07 2.18 26.23
CA VAL A 90 14.87 1.01 25.76
C VAL A 90 14.51 -0.30 26.49
N ASN A 91 13.86 -0.25 27.65
CA ASN A 91 13.80 -1.38 28.61
C ASN A 91 12.71 -2.43 28.31
N TYR A 92 11.91 -2.30 27.26
CA TYR A 92 10.75 -3.17 26.98
C TYR A 92 10.96 -4.20 25.86
N THR A 93 12.19 -4.39 25.40
CA THR A 93 12.50 -5.30 24.27
C THR A 93 12.12 -6.76 24.51
N ILE A 94 12.17 -7.25 25.75
CA ILE A 94 11.83 -8.64 26.09
C ILE A 94 10.32 -8.89 26.00
N GLU A 95 9.48 -7.92 26.30
CA GLU A 95 8.03 -8.07 26.26
C GLU A 95 7.49 -7.98 24.83
N GLY A 96 8.15 -7.20 23.97
CA GLY A 96 7.83 -7.16 22.54
C GLY A 96 8.03 -8.51 21.83
N TYR A 97 8.96 -9.34 22.31
CA TYR A 97 9.18 -10.69 21.80
C TYR A 97 7.95 -11.60 22.00
N LYS A 98 7.22 -11.42 23.09
CA LYS A 98 6.04 -12.25 23.45
C LYS A 98 4.83 -11.98 22.55
N VAL A 99 4.80 -10.83 21.86
CA VAL A 99 3.72 -10.44 20.96
C VAL A 99 4.13 -10.50 19.49
N ASP A 100 5.27 -11.13 19.19
CA ASP A 100 5.81 -11.26 17.83
C ASP A 100 5.87 -9.91 17.11
N ALA A 101 6.46 -8.90 17.77
CA ALA A 101 6.69 -7.60 17.16
C ALA A 101 7.81 -7.70 16.11
N VAL A 102 7.63 -7.04 14.98
CA VAL A 102 8.60 -7.07 13.88
C VAL A 102 9.85 -6.30 14.23
N ARG A 103 9.68 -5.16 14.89
CA ARG A 103 10.79 -4.28 15.25
C ARG A 103 10.44 -3.36 16.42
N TYR A 104 11.50 -2.88 17.04
CA TYR A 104 11.51 -1.89 18.10
C TYR A 104 12.26 -0.66 17.57
N ILE A 105 11.63 0.50 17.52
CA ILE A 105 12.20 1.74 17.03
C ILE A 105 12.23 2.75 18.17
N LEU A 106 13.38 3.36 18.38
CA LEU A 106 13.50 4.44 19.35
C LEU A 106 13.05 5.77 18.74
N LYS A 107 12.30 6.56 19.53
CA LYS A 107 11.91 7.96 19.19
C LYS A 107 13.15 8.89 19.22
N ASP A 108 14.26 8.48 18.58
CA ASP A 108 15.48 9.29 18.45
C ASP A 108 15.41 10.04 17.11
N ASN A 109 15.33 11.38 17.19
CA ASN A 109 15.19 12.25 16.02
C ASN A 109 16.31 12.11 14.99
N LYS A 110 17.49 11.61 15.35
CA LYS A 110 18.62 11.47 14.42
C LYS A 110 18.50 10.25 13.50
N ASN A 111 17.91 9.16 13.99
CA ASN A 111 17.86 7.88 13.29
C ASN A 111 16.42 7.42 12.96
N LEU A 112 15.40 8.13 13.40
CA LEU A 112 14.01 7.71 13.29
C LEU A 112 13.62 7.38 11.83
N VAL A 113 13.92 8.28 10.88
CA VAL A 113 13.58 8.10 9.47
C VAL A 113 14.22 6.83 8.90
N ALA A 114 15.52 6.65 9.15
CA ALA A 114 16.25 5.47 8.67
C ALA A 114 15.70 4.18 9.28
N SER A 115 15.44 4.18 10.61
CA SER A 115 14.89 3.01 11.30
C SER A 115 13.48 2.64 10.84
N VAL A 116 12.62 3.64 10.56
CA VAL A 116 11.29 3.41 9.98
C VAL A 116 11.42 2.84 8.58
N TYR A 117 12.29 3.37 7.74
CA TYR A 117 12.52 2.88 6.37
C TYR A 117 13.02 1.43 6.37
N GLU A 118 14.02 1.10 7.16
CA GLU A 118 14.51 -0.27 7.33
C GLU A 118 13.43 -1.24 7.85
N CYS A 119 12.59 -0.77 8.78
CA CYS A 119 11.47 -1.56 9.29
C CYS A 119 10.46 -1.86 8.20
N MET A 120 10.09 -0.84 7.42
CA MET A 120 9.14 -0.99 6.32
C MET A 120 9.70 -1.88 5.21
N ASP A 121 11.00 -1.77 4.88
CA ASP A 121 11.66 -2.65 3.91
C ASP A 121 11.59 -4.12 4.37
N ALA A 122 11.88 -4.38 5.66
CA ALA A 122 11.79 -5.73 6.24
C ALA A 122 10.35 -6.27 6.25
N ILE A 123 9.34 -5.42 6.50
CA ILE A 123 7.93 -5.81 6.43
C ILE A 123 7.55 -6.14 4.97
N HIS A 124 7.93 -5.30 4.01
CA HIS A 124 7.67 -5.55 2.59
C HIS A 124 8.31 -6.85 2.10
N GLU A 125 9.53 -7.15 2.55
CA GLU A 125 10.20 -8.41 2.26
C GLU A 125 9.43 -9.62 2.83
N LYS A 126 8.99 -9.54 4.10
CA LYS A 126 8.16 -10.58 4.73
C LYS A 126 6.81 -10.78 4.05
N MET A 127 6.26 -9.73 3.47
CA MET A 127 4.98 -9.79 2.74
C MET A 127 5.16 -10.24 1.28
N ASP A 128 6.38 -10.57 0.85
CA ASP A 128 6.70 -10.87 -0.54
C ASP A 128 6.30 -9.73 -1.52
N TYR A 129 6.28 -8.50 -1.01
CA TYR A 129 5.83 -7.32 -1.75
C TYR A 129 6.92 -6.82 -2.70
N LYS A 130 6.89 -7.32 -3.93
CA LYS A 130 7.86 -6.93 -4.96
C LYS A 130 7.49 -5.58 -5.58
N ILE A 131 8.37 -4.59 -5.42
CA ILE A 131 8.29 -3.34 -6.17
C ILE A 131 9.01 -3.55 -7.50
N THR A 132 8.24 -3.69 -8.57
CA THR A 132 8.79 -3.86 -9.91
C THR A 132 8.95 -2.49 -10.57
N TRP A 133 10.17 -2.15 -10.95
CA TRP A 133 10.50 -0.96 -11.72
C TRP A 133 10.73 -1.31 -13.18
N ALA A 134 10.27 -0.45 -14.08
CA ALA A 134 10.57 -0.57 -15.50
C ALA A 134 11.00 0.79 -16.05
N GLU A 135 11.95 0.76 -16.97
CA GLU A 135 12.40 1.93 -17.70
C GLU A 135 11.66 2.01 -19.05
N PHE A 136 11.22 3.22 -19.39
CA PHE A 136 10.51 3.51 -20.62
C PHE A 136 11.06 4.76 -21.28
N ASP A 137 11.17 4.70 -22.61
CA ASP A 137 11.54 5.84 -23.45
C ASP A 137 10.25 6.56 -23.89
N PHE A 138 9.67 7.34 -22.98
CA PHE A 138 8.50 8.14 -23.28
C PHE A 138 8.83 9.29 -24.24
N CYS A 139 7.83 9.81 -24.94
CA CYS A 139 8.02 11.00 -25.76
C CYS A 139 8.53 12.22 -24.96
N GLU A 140 8.23 12.23 -23.66
CA GLU A 140 8.65 13.24 -22.68
C GLU A 140 10.05 12.97 -22.09
N GLY A 141 10.75 11.92 -22.54
CA GLY A 141 12.08 11.50 -22.11
C GLY A 141 12.08 10.15 -21.39
N THR A 142 13.28 9.57 -21.26
CA THR A 142 13.46 8.28 -20.56
C THR A 142 13.16 8.41 -19.08
N ARG A 143 12.32 7.52 -18.55
CA ARG A 143 11.94 7.49 -17.13
C ARG A 143 11.88 6.07 -16.61
N LYS A 144 12.34 5.92 -15.35
CA LYS A 144 12.13 4.72 -14.56
C LYS A 144 10.85 4.88 -13.75
N VAL A 145 9.86 4.03 -13.99
CA VAL A 145 8.54 4.10 -13.35
C VAL A 145 8.28 2.80 -12.59
N SER A 146 7.78 2.92 -11.36
CA SER A 146 7.28 1.75 -10.63
C SER A 146 5.97 1.27 -11.26
N LEU A 147 5.88 -0.01 -11.58
CA LEU A 147 4.63 -0.61 -12.10
C LEU A 147 3.47 -0.42 -11.11
N ASN A 148 3.77 -0.36 -9.82
CA ASN A 148 2.78 -0.11 -8.78
C ASN A 148 2.16 1.30 -8.83
N ARG A 149 2.78 2.25 -9.54
CA ARG A 149 2.26 3.62 -9.76
C ARG A 149 1.39 3.75 -11.00
N ILE A 150 1.47 2.81 -11.94
CA ILE A 150 0.69 2.86 -13.17
C ILE A 150 -0.73 2.41 -12.86
N LEU A 151 -1.71 3.31 -13.02
CA LEU A 151 -3.13 3.00 -12.80
C LEU A 151 -3.70 2.20 -13.96
N TYR A 152 -3.51 2.73 -15.15
CA TYR A 152 -3.90 2.09 -16.39
C TYR A 152 -3.12 2.68 -17.56
N ILE A 153 -3.16 1.97 -18.67
CA ILE A 153 -2.57 2.38 -19.96
C ILE A 153 -3.68 2.37 -20.99
N GLU A 154 -3.79 3.48 -21.71
CA GLU A 154 -4.76 3.65 -22.77
C GLU A 154 -4.07 3.71 -24.14
N SER A 155 -4.58 2.95 -25.12
CA SER A 155 -4.12 3.03 -26.51
C SER A 155 -4.97 4.01 -27.29
N LYS A 156 -4.35 5.06 -27.82
CA LYS A 156 -4.95 6.10 -28.66
C LYS A 156 -4.10 6.36 -29.89
N LEU A 157 -4.67 6.22 -31.09
CA LEU A 157 -4.02 6.62 -32.35
C LEU A 157 -2.55 6.14 -32.47
N HIS A 158 -2.31 4.84 -32.20
CA HIS A 158 -0.99 4.20 -32.23
C HIS A 158 0.02 4.70 -31.18
N LYS A 159 -0.46 5.43 -30.15
CA LYS A 159 0.30 5.82 -28.98
C LYS A 159 -0.32 5.21 -27.74
N LEU A 160 0.50 4.99 -26.73
CA LEU A 160 0.10 4.53 -25.41
C LEU A 160 0.21 5.67 -24.43
N GLU A 161 -0.90 6.03 -23.78
CA GLU A 161 -0.92 6.97 -22.66
C GLU A 161 -0.83 6.18 -21.35
N PHE A 162 0.27 6.33 -20.62
CA PHE A 162 0.46 5.79 -19.29
C PHE A 162 -0.09 6.78 -18.27
N HIS A 163 -1.05 6.36 -17.47
CA HIS A 163 -1.62 7.13 -16.38
C HIS A 163 -0.93 6.70 -15.08
N VAL A 164 -0.02 7.53 -14.58
CA VAL A 164 0.88 7.22 -13.47
C VAL A 164 0.56 8.12 -12.28
N MET A 165 0.40 7.55 -11.10
CA MET A 165 0.23 8.29 -9.86
C MET A 165 1.60 8.68 -9.31
N GLU A 166 1.89 9.96 -9.36
CA GLU A 166 3.01 10.59 -8.67
C GLU A 166 2.44 11.46 -7.53
N ASP A 167 2.91 12.68 -7.34
CA ASP A 167 2.26 13.63 -6.40
C ASP A 167 0.83 13.95 -6.86
N CYS A 168 0.60 13.91 -8.15
CA CYS A 168 -0.70 13.94 -8.80
C CYS A 168 -0.70 12.97 -10.00
N LEU A 169 -1.88 12.76 -10.61
CA LEU A 169 -1.99 11.90 -11.79
C LEU A 169 -1.25 12.52 -12.97
N GLN A 170 -0.16 11.90 -13.39
CA GLN A 170 0.64 12.27 -14.55
C GLN A 170 0.30 11.39 -15.75
N LYS A 171 0.55 11.92 -16.96
CA LYS A 171 0.42 11.20 -18.21
C LYS A 171 1.74 11.21 -18.95
N TYR A 172 2.17 10.03 -19.39
CA TYR A 172 3.35 9.86 -20.24
C TYR A 172 2.96 9.12 -21.51
N THR A 173 3.54 9.51 -22.63
CA THR A 173 3.24 8.97 -23.94
C THR A 173 4.36 8.06 -24.42
N LEU A 174 4.01 6.82 -24.80
CA LEU A 174 4.94 5.86 -25.39
C LEU A 174 4.49 5.48 -26.80
N GLN A 175 5.41 5.38 -27.74
CA GLN A 175 5.14 4.76 -29.03
C GLN A 175 5.21 3.24 -28.90
N GLY A 176 4.19 2.54 -29.38
CA GLY A 176 4.11 1.09 -29.28
C GLY A 176 2.69 0.58 -29.27
N THR A 177 2.56 -0.69 -29.02
CA THR A 177 1.28 -1.38 -28.96
C THR A 177 0.96 -1.84 -27.54
N LEU A 178 -0.34 -1.89 -27.23
CA LEU A 178 -0.79 -2.36 -25.94
C LEU A 178 -0.52 -3.87 -25.73
N ASN A 179 -0.35 -4.63 -26.82
CA ASN A 179 0.02 -6.05 -26.74
C ASN A 179 1.46 -6.23 -26.24
N GLU A 180 2.40 -5.45 -26.75
CA GLU A 180 3.80 -5.47 -26.28
C GLU A 180 3.91 -5.15 -24.80
N ILE A 181 3.09 -4.20 -24.31
CA ILE A 181 3.08 -3.86 -22.89
C ILE A 181 2.37 -4.94 -22.06
N ASP A 182 1.30 -5.52 -22.56
CA ASP A 182 0.59 -6.62 -21.88
C ASP A 182 1.53 -7.81 -21.68
N ASP A 183 2.30 -8.18 -22.70
CA ASP A 183 3.31 -9.23 -22.63
C ASP A 183 4.46 -8.86 -21.67
N LYS A 184 4.94 -7.61 -21.73
CA LYS A 184 5.99 -7.10 -20.82
C LYS A 184 5.56 -7.11 -19.36
N PHE A 185 4.26 -6.91 -19.09
CA PHE A 185 3.69 -6.87 -17.74
C PHE A 185 3.11 -8.22 -17.30
N ALA A 186 3.28 -9.27 -18.09
CA ALA A 186 2.84 -10.61 -17.71
C ALA A 186 3.41 -11.02 -16.35
N GLY A 187 2.57 -11.57 -15.47
CA GLY A 187 2.94 -11.92 -14.10
C GLY A 187 2.92 -10.75 -13.10
N ASN A 188 2.55 -9.55 -13.54
CA ASN A 188 2.24 -8.42 -12.67
C ASN A 188 0.70 -8.21 -12.62
N ASP A 189 0.24 -7.36 -11.71
CA ASP A 189 -1.19 -7.18 -11.43
C ASP A 189 -1.96 -6.41 -12.53
N PHE A 190 -1.56 -6.55 -13.79
CA PHE A 190 -2.22 -5.89 -14.92
C PHE A 190 -3.23 -6.80 -15.61
N LEU A 191 -4.35 -6.22 -16.01
CA LEU A 191 -5.45 -6.91 -16.64
C LEU A 191 -5.93 -6.17 -17.91
N ARG A 192 -5.92 -6.87 -19.03
CA ARG A 192 -6.43 -6.35 -20.30
C ARG A 192 -7.96 -6.39 -20.31
N ILE A 193 -8.61 -5.24 -20.14
CA ILE A 193 -10.07 -5.13 -20.05
C ILE A 193 -10.74 -4.79 -21.37
N HIS A 194 -10.00 -4.12 -22.28
CA HIS A 194 -10.48 -3.66 -23.58
C HIS A 194 -9.34 -3.70 -24.60
N GLN A 195 -9.64 -3.65 -25.90
CA GLN A 195 -8.60 -3.48 -26.92
C GLN A 195 -7.72 -2.25 -26.69
N SER A 196 -8.27 -1.23 -26.03
CA SER A 196 -7.59 0.03 -25.75
C SER A 196 -7.20 0.24 -24.29
N PHE A 197 -7.49 -0.70 -23.38
CA PHE A 197 -7.20 -0.51 -21.95
C PHE A 197 -6.51 -1.71 -21.30
N LEU A 198 -5.39 -1.44 -20.65
CA LEU A 198 -4.68 -2.34 -19.74
C LEU A 198 -4.69 -1.67 -18.36
N VAL A 199 -5.26 -2.31 -17.35
CA VAL A 199 -5.53 -1.74 -16.02
C VAL A 199 -4.79 -2.50 -14.95
N ASN A 200 -4.20 -1.79 -14.00
CA ASN A 200 -3.63 -2.38 -12.80
C ASN A 200 -4.74 -2.70 -11.80
N MET A 201 -4.90 -3.98 -11.48
CA MET A 201 -5.96 -4.48 -10.59
C MET A 201 -5.93 -3.88 -9.19
N LYS A 202 -4.77 -3.43 -8.71
CA LYS A 202 -4.61 -2.72 -7.42
C LYS A 202 -5.48 -1.48 -7.30
N PHE A 203 -5.76 -0.81 -8.41
CA PHE A 203 -6.56 0.42 -8.43
C PHE A 203 -8.04 0.21 -8.72
N ILE A 204 -8.48 -1.04 -8.95
CA ILE A 204 -9.88 -1.34 -9.19
C ILE A 204 -10.65 -1.33 -7.88
N LYS A 205 -11.60 -0.39 -7.75
CA LYS A 205 -12.51 -0.31 -6.62
C LYS A 205 -13.63 -1.35 -6.72
N ASN A 206 -14.29 -1.39 -7.88
CA ASN A 206 -15.31 -2.39 -8.20
C ASN A 206 -15.49 -2.57 -9.71
N ILE A 207 -16.19 -3.64 -10.08
CA ILE A 207 -16.60 -3.96 -11.45
C ILE A 207 -18.13 -4.05 -11.47
N SER A 208 -18.79 -3.36 -12.39
CA SER A 208 -20.22 -3.45 -12.58
C SER A 208 -20.65 -3.07 -14.00
N ARG A 209 -21.62 -3.82 -14.58
CA ARG A 209 -22.28 -3.50 -15.86
C ARG A 209 -21.30 -3.16 -17.00
N TYR A 210 -20.29 -4.00 -17.22
CA TYR A 210 -19.25 -3.80 -18.25
C TYR A 210 -18.35 -2.57 -18.03
N ARG A 211 -18.21 -2.11 -16.77
CA ARG A 211 -17.34 -1.01 -16.39
C ARG A 211 -16.52 -1.34 -15.18
N ILE A 212 -15.33 -0.76 -15.13
CA ILE A 212 -14.48 -0.71 -13.95
C ILE A 212 -14.52 0.69 -13.38
N LEU A 213 -14.74 0.78 -12.07
CA LEU A 213 -14.51 2.00 -11.31
C LEU A 213 -13.15 1.90 -10.62
N LEU A 214 -12.27 2.85 -10.88
CA LEU A 214 -11.00 2.98 -10.18
C LEU A 214 -11.17 3.73 -8.84
N ASN A 215 -10.20 3.58 -7.95
CA ASN A 215 -10.19 4.23 -6.62
C ASN A 215 -10.24 5.77 -6.69
N ASN A 216 -9.73 6.36 -7.76
CA ASN A 216 -9.76 7.80 -8.02
C ASN A 216 -11.04 8.28 -8.74
N GLY A 217 -12.05 7.41 -8.90
CA GLY A 217 -13.33 7.75 -9.50
C GLY A 217 -13.39 7.61 -11.04
N ILE A 218 -12.31 7.28 -11.72
CA ILE A 218 -12.30 7.06 -13.17
C ILE A 218 -13.10 5.79 -13.52
N LEU A 219 -13.94 5.89 -14.55
CA LEU A 219 -14.70 4.78 -15.11
C LEU A 219 -14.09 4.36 -16.45
N LEU A 220 -13.80 3.07 -16.60
CA LEU A 220 -13.26 2.47 -17.83
C LEU A 220 -14.21 1.37 -18.34
N ASP A 221 -14.45 1.33 -19.63
CA ASP A 221 -15.33 0.33 -20.23
C ASP A 221 -14.62 -1.01 -20.43
N ILE A 222 -15.31 -2.11 -20.12
CA ILE A 222 -14.87 -3.48 -20.40
C ILE A 222 -15.47 -3.93 -21.71
N ALA A 223 -14.67 -4.50 -22.61
CA ALA A 223 -15.19 -5.13 -23.83
C ALA A 223 -16.13 -6.29 -23.46
N ARG A 224 -17.32 -6.36 -24.07
CA ARG A 224 -18.33 -7.38 -23.76
C ARG A 224 -17.78 -8.80 -23.79
N ALA A 225 -16.95 -9.11 -24.78
CA ALA A 225 -16.32 -10.42 -24.93
C ALA A 225 -15.31 -10.74 -23.80
N ARG A 226 -14.80 -9.73 -23.09
CA ARG A 226 -13.81 -9.92 -22.01
C ARG A 226 -14.43 -9.86 -20.62
N TYR A 227 -15.69 -9.49 -20.49
CA TYR A 227 -16.31 -9.20 -19.19
C TYR A 227 -16.16 -10.37 -18.20
N LYS A 228 -16.56 -11.57 -18.62
CA LYS A 228 -16.49 -12.77 -17.75
C LYS A 228 -15.04 -13.07 -17.31
N TYR A 229 -14.09 -13.00 -18.22
CA TYR A 229 -12.67 -13.20 -17.92
C TYR A 229 -12.13 -12.15 -16.93
N VAL A 230 -12.49 -10.88 -17.14
CA VAL A 230 -12.08 -9.77 -16.26
C VAL A 230 -12.65 -9.94 -14.85
N GLU A 231 -13.94 -10.31 -14.75
CA GLU A 231 -14.60 -10.55 -13.48
C GLU A 231 -13.97 -11.72 -12.72
N GLU A 232 -13.74 -12.87 -13.38
CA GLU A 232 -13.08 -14.04 -12.78
C GLU A 232 -11.66 -13.72 -12.29
N LYS A 233 -10.86 -13.02 -13.09
CA LYS A 233 -9.50 -12.63 -12.71
C LYS A 233 -9.48 -11.67 -11.53
N PHE A 234 -10.40 -10.71 -11.49
CA PHE A 234 -10.47 -9.75 -10.39
C PHE A 234 -10.94 -10.39 -9.09
N ILE A 235 -11.88 -11.36 -9.15
CA ILE A 235 -12.33 -12.13 -7.97
C ILE A 235 -11.15 -12.96 -7.42
N ALA A 236 -10.42 -13.66 -8.29
CA ALA A 236 -9.24 -14.41 -7.89
C ALA A 236 -8.19 -13.50 -7.21
N TYR A 237 -7.86 -12.37 -7.84
CA TYR A 237 -6.94 -11.37 -7.30
C TYR A 237 -7.36 -10.87 -5.91
N ARG A 238 -8.67 -10.64 -5.69
CA ARG A 238 -9.20 -10.21 -4.39
C ARG A 238 -9.15 -11.31 -3.32
N GLY A 239 -9.16 -12.57 -3.71
CA GLY A 239 -9.05 -13.72 -2.81
C GLY A 239 -7.61 -14.09 -2.44
N GLU A 240 -6.63 -13.59 -3.20
CA GLU A 240 -5.19 -13.80 -2.96
C GLU A 240 -4.56 -12.63 -2.15
N VAL A 241 -5.28 -11.54 -1.96
CA VAL A 241 -4.89 -10.34 -1.20
C VAL A 241 -5.78 -10.23 0.03
#